data_c020b40db09957509a122aef997cd75e
#
_entry.id   c020b40db09957509a122aef997cd75e
#
_cell.length_a   1.000
_cell.length_b   1.000
_cell.length_c   1.000
_cell.angle_alpha   90.00
_cell.angle_beta   90.00
_cell.angle_gamma   90.00
#
_symmetry.space_group_name_H-M   'P 1'
#
loop_
_entity.id
_entity.type
_entity.pdbx_description
1 polymer ?
#
loop_
_entity_poly.entity_id
_entity_poly.type
_entity_poly.pdbx_seq_one_letter_code
_entity_poly.pdbx_strand_id
1 'polypeptide(L)'
;MIDRVLAGRYKIVSSLGEGGMARVWRAQDLNTGKYVAVKVLREEYHDDEVFVHRFEREAQAASRMTHPNIVNLLDVGVEPDGTRYLVIEFVSGKTLKQFIQESGALRPDIAAQIIIRVLAAVQHAHQNGVIHRDIKPQNILIDKEGTVKVSDFGIARVANAQTTSQDTETVMGSVYYFSPEQAKGATVDEKSDLYSVGAVFYEMLTGQVPFTGETPVAIAMKHLQQPPVPPSRINPAVSPALDYVVLHALEKKPRNRYASAADMLRDVRLALEHPDTI
;
A
#
# COMPACT_ATOMS: atom_id res chain seq x y z
N MET A 1 -2.14 -13.06 -23.76
CA MET A 1 -1.49 -11.75 -23.47
C MET A 1 0.03 -11.78 -23.69
N ILE A 2 0.75 -12.84 -23.28
CA ILE A 2 2.20 -12.98 -23.56
C ILE A 2 2.47 -12.82 -25.04
N ASP A 3 3.58 -12.19 -25.40
CA ASP A 3 4.01 -11.77 -26.75
C ASP A 3 3.14 -10.71 -27.44
N ARG A 4 2.02 -10.28 -26.84
CA ARG A 4 1.25 -9.14 -27.33
C ARG A 4 2.05 -7.86 -27.17
N VAL A 5 1.96 -6.97 -28.17
CA VAL A 5 2.59 -5.64 -28.15
C VAL A 5 1.47 -4.61 -28.05
N LEU A 6 1.43 -3.86 -26.94
CA LEU A 6 0.47 -2.78 -26.72
C LEU A 6 1.04 -1.46 -27.29
N ALA A 7 0.21 -0.68 -27.94
CA ALA A 7 0.57 0.58 -28.63
C ALA A 7 1.78 0.44 -29.60
N GLY A 8 2.04 -0.75 -30.12
CA GLY A 8 3.24 -1.02 -30.93
C GLY A 8 4.58 -0.85 -30.16
N ARG A 9 4.53 -0.71 -28.84
CA ARG A 9 5.69 -0.34 -28.00
C ARG A 9 5.96 -1.29 -26.84
N TYR A 10 4.95 -1.72 -26.12
CA TYR A 10 5.13 -2.49 -24.88
C TYR A 10 4.90 -3.97 -25.13
N LYS A 11 5.98 -4.75 -25.29
CA LYS A 11 5.90 -6.20 -25.52
C LYS A 11 5.74 -6.93 -24.19
N ILE A 12 4.61 -7.60 -23.99
CA ILE A 12 4.32 -8.39 -22.80
C ILE A 12 5.21 -9.63 -22.75
N VAL A 13 5.93 -9.80 -21.62
CA VAL A 13 6.92 -10.86 -21.44
C VAL A 13 6.44 -11.93 -20.47
N SER A 14 5.93 -11.56 -19.33
CA SER A 14 5.50 -12.50 -18.28
C SER A 14 4.44 -11.88 -17.36
N SER A 15 3.70 -12.72 -16.65
CA SER A 15 2.82 -12.26 -15.57
C SER A 15 3.63 -11.88 -14.34
N LEU A 16 3.23 -10.79 -13.66
CA LEU A 16 3.76 -10.37 -12.36
C LEU A 16 2.77 -10.62 -11.22
N GLY A 17 1.47 -10.63 -11.52
CA GLY A 17 0.43 -10.88 -10.53
C GLY A 17 -0.97 -10.56 -11.04
N GLU A 18 -1.94 -10.96 -10.25
CA GLU A 18 -3.36 -10.71 -10.51
C GLU A 18 -3.98 -9.96 -9.32
N GLY A 19 -4.70 -8.89 -9.63
CA GLY A 19 -5.56 -8.19 -8.67
C GLY A 19 -7.03 -8.39 -8.97
N GLY A 20 -7.93 -7.84 -8.15
CA GLY A 20 -9.37 -7.97 -8.33
C GLY A 20 -9.86 -7.54 -9.71
N MET A 21 -9.50 -6.33 -10.17
CA MET A 21 -9.98 -5.78 -11.45
C MET A 21 -8.95 -5.79 -12.58
N ALA A 22 -7.68 -6.05 -12.30
CA ALA A 22 -6.60 -5.94 -13.27
C ALA A 22 -5.55 -7.03 -13.09
N ARG A 23 -4.83 -7.31 -14.16
CA ARG A 23 -3.63 -8.15 -14.16
C ARG A 23 -2.41 -7.30 -14.41
N VAL A 24 -1.32 -7.61 -13.72
CA VAL A 24 -0.04 -6.91 -13.88
C VAL A 24 0.93 -7.80 -14.65
N TRP A 25 1.51 -7.23 -15.68
CA TRP A 25 2.43 -7.91 -16.59
C TRP A 25 3.79 -7.21 -16.60
N ARG A 26 4.84 -7.98 -16.69
CA ARG A 26 6.14 -7.47 -17.08
C ARG A 26 6.18 -7.31 -18.60
N ALA A 27 6.59 -6.14 -19.06
CA ALA A 27 6.74 -5.84 -20.47
C ALA A 27 8.11 -5.22 -20.76
N GLN A 28 8.54 -5.33 -22.01
CA GLN A 28 9.70 -4.61 -22.51
C GLN A 28 9.23 -3.42 -23.34
N ASP A 29 9.67 -2.24 -22.97
CA ASP A 29 9.51 -1.05 -23.81
C ASP A 29 10.48 -1.12 -25.00
N LEU A 30 9.95 -1.35 -26.18
CA LEU A 30 10.75 -1.54 -27.40
C LEU A 30 11.51 -0.27 -27.83
N ASN A 31 11.05 0.91 -27.38
CA ASN A 31 11.74 2.17 -27.67
C ASN A 31 12.98 2.38 -26.80
N THR A 32 12.97 1.91 -25.57
CA THR A 32 14.07 2.12 -24.61
C THR A 32 14.85 0.85 -24.30
N GLY A 33 14.31 -0.32 -24.62
CA GLY A 33 14.83 -1.63 -24.23
C GLY A 33 14.67 -1.97 -22.75
N LYS A 34 14.11 -1.06 -21.93
CA LYS A 34 13.93 -1.25 -20.49
C LYS A 34 12.67 -2.06 -20.19
N TYR A 35 12.67 -2.71 -19.03
CA TYR A 35 11.46 -3.34 -18.52
C TYR A 35 10.56 -2.34 -17.82
N VAL A 36 9.24 -2.54 -18.01
CA VAL A 36 8.16 -1.80 -17.37
C VAL A 36 7.15 -2.81 -16.80
N ALA A 37 6.30 -2.37 -15.89
CA ALA A 37 5.12 -3.12 -15.49
C ALA A 37 3.89 -2.55 -16.19
N VAL A 38 3.02 -3.42 -16.70
CA VAL A 38 1.79 -3.02 -17.38
C VAL A 38 0.60 -3.61 -16.64
N LYS A 39 -0.23 -2.73 -16.09
CA LYS A 39 -1.46 -3.09 -15.42
C LYS A 39 -2.60 -3.02 -16.43
N VAL A 40 -3.25 -4.14 -16.70
CA VAL A 40 -4.28 -4.28 -17.71
C VAL A 40 -5.61 -4.59 -17.04
N LEU A 41 -6.64 -3.78 -17.32
CA LEU A 41 -8.00 -4.06 -16.88
C LEU A 41 -8.46 -5.41 -17.47
N ARG A 42 -9.06 -6.28 -16.63
CA ARG A 42 -9.54 -7.58 -17.08
C ARG A 42 -10.65 -7.42 -18.12
N GLU A 43 -10.66 -8.30 -19.11
CA GLU A 43 -11.61 -8.27 -20.24
C GLU A 43 -13.07 -8.28 -19.77
N GLU A 44 -13.37 -9.04 -18.71
CA GLU A 44 -14.70 -9.13 -18.09
C GLU A 44 -15.24 -7.80 -17.54
N TYR A 45 -14.36 -6.78 -17.37
CA TYR A 45 -14.72 -5.46 -16.85
C TYR A 45 -14.63 -4.34 -17.90
N HIS A 46 -14.31 -4.65 -19.16
CA HIS A 46 -14.16 -3.63 -20.20
C HIS A 46 -15.45 -2.84 -20.47
N ASP A 47 -16.61 -3.49 -20.32
CA ASP A 47 -17.93 -2.90 -20.51
C ASP A 47 -18.60 -2.49 -19.18
N ASP A 48 -17.93 -2.68 -18.04
CA ASP A 48 -18.42 -2.26 -16.72
C ASP A 48 -17.93 -0.85 -16.40
N GLU A 49 -18.82 0.14 -16.53
CA GLU A 49 -18.52 1.55 -16.31
C GLU A 49 -17.92 1.82 -14.92
N VAL A 50 -18.30 1.06 -13.90
CA VAL A 50 -17.79 1.23 -12.53
C VAL A 50 -16.31 0.86 -12.47
N PHE A 51 -15.92 -0.28 -13.06
CA PHE A 51 -14.52 -0.71 -13.08
C PHE A 51 -13.67 0.13 -14.01
N VAL A 52 -14.18 0.50 -15.19
CA VAL A 52 -13.50 1.43 -16.11
C VAL A 52 -13.22 2.76 -15.42
N HIS A 53 -14.22 3.34 -14.75
CA HIS A 53 -14.07 4.62 -14.05
C HIS A 53 -13.07 4.55 -12.89
N ARG A 54 -13.06 3.43 -12.15
CA ARG A 54 -12.04 3.20 -11.11
C ARG A 54 -10.63 3.14 -11.67
N PHE A 55 -10.45 2.43 -12.78
CA PHE A 55 -9.17 2.29 -13.45
C PHE A 55 -8.65 3.64 -13.97
N GLU A 56 -9.53 4.46 -14.56
CA GLU A 56 -9.21 5.81 -15.04
C GLU A 56 -8.87 6.77 -13.88
N ARG A 57 -9.58 6.66 -12.75
CA ARG A 57 -9.28 7.45 -11.54
C ARG A 57 -7.92 7.09 -10.94
N GLU A 58 -7.54 5.82 -10.95
CA GLU A 58 -6.21 5.39 -10.55
C GLU A 58 -5.14 6.02 -11.44
N ALA A 59 -5.32 5.98 -12.76
CA ALA A 59 -4.44 6.64 -13.70
C ALA A 59 -4.31 8.14 -13.43
N GLN A 60 -5.43 8.82 -13.21
CA GLN A 60 -5.46 10.25 -12.92
C GLN A 60 -4.77 10.60 -11.60
N ALA A 61 -4.95 9.81 -10.56
CA ALA A 61 -4.25 9.99 -9.29
C ALA A 61 -2.74 9.79 -9.46
N ALA A 62 -2.34 8.69 -10.11
CA ALA A 62 -0.94 8.37 -10.35
C ALA A 62 -0.22 9.42 -11.21
N SER A 63 -0.91 10.02 -12.19
CA SER A 63 -0.34 11.05 -13.07
C SER A 63 0.05 12.36 -12.36
N ARG A 64 -0.52 12.61 -11.17
CA ARG A 64 -0.23 13.80 -10.36
C ARG A 64 0.98 13.63 -9.45
N MET A 65 1.53 12.41 -9.37
CA MET A 65 2.56 12.07 -8.39
C MET A 65 3.83 11.62 -9.09
N THR A 66 4.92 12.33 -8.82
CA THR A 66 6.28 11.91 -9.17
C THR A 66 7.13 12.02 -7.93
N HIS A 67 7.58 10.88 -7.40
CA HIS A 67 8.35 10.84 -6.17
C HIS A 67 9.26 9.59 -6.15
N PRO A 68 10.48 9.65 -5.61
CA PRO A 68 11.40 8.50 -5.59
C PRO A 68 10.86 7.29 -4.82
N ASN A 69 9.98 7.50 -3.85
CA ASN A 69 9.37 6.44 -3.04
C ASN A 69 7.93 6.08 -3.48
N ILE A 70 7.51 6.48 -4.66
CA ILE A 70 6.24 6.10 -5.29
C ILE A 70 6.54 5.37 -6.60
N VAL A 71 5.79 4.31 -6.90
CA VAL A 71 5.83 3.67 -8.23
C VAL A 71 5.21 4.62 -9.24
N ASN A 72 6.03 5.14 -10.16
CA ASN A 72 5.61 6.20 -11.08
C ASN A 72 4.83 5.65 -12.27
N LEU A 73 3.77 6.37 -12.66
CA LEU A 73 3.07 6.15 -13.92
C LEU A 73 3.93 6.69 -15.08
N LEU A 74 4.13 5.86 -16.10
CA LEU A 74 4.93 6.20 -17.28
C LEU A 74 4.06 6.49 -18.50
N ASP A 75 2.94 5.74 -18.66
CA ASP A 75 2.06 5.87 -19.81
C ASP A 75 0.66 5.30 -19.51
N VAL A 76 -0.32 5.66 -20.31
CA VAL A 76 -1.68 5.10 -20.27
C VAL A 76 -2.17 4.87 -21.68
N GLY A 77 -2.99 3.84 -21.89
CA GLY A 77 -3.53 3.59 -23.22
C GLY A 77 -4.79 2.77 -23.24
N VAL A 78 -5.44 2.83 -24.39
CA VAL A 78 -6.58 2.00 -24.76
C VAL A 78 -6.32 1.48 -26.16
N GLU A 79 -6.32 0.15 -26.32
CA GLU A 79 -6.18 -0.51 -27.61
C GLU A 79 -7.50 -0.46 -28.43
N PRO A 80 -7.45 -0.67 -29.75
CA PRO A 80 -8.64 -0.67 -30.59
C PRO A 80 -9.70 -1.72 -30.18
N ASP A 81 -9.29 -2.79 -29.51
CA ASP A 81 -10.18 -3.84 -28.99
C ASP A 81 -10.78 -3.51 -27.61
N GLY A 82 -10.56 -2.29 -27.09
CA GLY A 82 -11.03 -1.85 -25.80
C GLY A 82 -10.13 -2.21 -24.61
N THR A 83 -9.01 -2.89 -24.82
CA THR A 83 -8.03 -3.20 -23.75
C THR A 83 -7.47 -1.92 -23.15
N ARG A 84 -7.75 -1.65 -21.87
CA ARG A 84 -7.23 -0.50 -21.11
C ARG A 84 -6.03 -0.89 -20.30
N TYR A 85 -4.98 -0.08 -20.30
CA TYR A 85 -3.76 -0.39 -19.57
C TYR A 85 -3.07 0.86 -19.02
N LEU A 86 -2.32 0.65 -17.94
CA LEU A 86 -1.41 1.61 -17.34
C LEU A 86 0.00 1.05 -17.42
N VAL A 87 0.95 1.87 -17.86
CA VAL A 87 2.37 1.52 -17.84
C VAL A 87 3.01 2.21 -16.63
N ILE A 88 3.58 1.43 -15.75
CA ILE A 88 4.24 1.91 -14.54
C ILE A 88 5.70 1.44 -14.52
N GLU A 89 6.52 2.09 -13.72
CA GLU A 89 7.89 1.66 -13.56
C GLU A 89 7.95 0.21 -13.03
N PHE A 90 8.90 -0.56 -13.53
CA PHE A 90 9.15 -1.91 -13.06
C PHE A 90 10.12 -1.88 -11.88
N VAL A 91 9.67 -2.35 -10.72
CA VAL A 91 10.49 -2.46 -9.52
C VAL A 91 10.99 -3.89 -9.41
N SER A 92 12.29 -4.10 -9.63
CA SER A 92 12.92 -5.42 -9.52
C SER A 92 13.29 -5.72 -8.07
N GLY A 93 12.40 -6.39 -7.35
CA GLY A 93 12.61 -6.68 -5.93
C GLY A 93 11.50 -7.53 -5.35
N LYS A 94 11.23 -7.33 -4.07
CA LYS A 94 10.20 -8.04 -3.31
C LYS A 94 9.21 -7.05 -2.71
N THR A 95 8.01 -7.54 -2.39
CA THR A 95 7.10 -6.79 -1.54
C THR A 95 7.62 -6.79 -0.10
N LEU A 96 7.28 -5.75 0.67
CA LEU A 96 7.56 -5.72 2.11
C LEU A 96 6.92 -6.91 2.82
N LYS A 97 5.77 -7.41 2.34
CA LYS A 97 5.13 -8.61 2.89
C LYS A 97 6.01 -9.83 2.75
N GLN A 98 6.58 -10.08 1.58
CA GLN A 98 7.53 -11.17 1.35
C GLN A 98 8.77 -11.01 2.24
N PHE A 99 9.27 -9.78 2.37
CA PHE A 99 10.43 -9.50 3.22
C PHE A 99 10.16 -9.82 4.69
N ILE A 100 9.00 -9.43 5.23
CA ILE A 100 8.60 -9.76 6.61
C ILE A 100 8.41 -11.28 6.78
N GLN A 101 7.78 -11.95 5.81
CA GLN A 101 7.56 -13.40 5.87
C GLN A 101 8.87 -14.19 5.90
N GLU A 102 9.90 -13.74 5.19
CA GLU A 102 11.20 -14.39 5.15
C GLU A 102 12.07 -14.07 6.38
N SER A 103 11.98 -12.86 6.90
CA SER A 103 12.86 -12.35 7.96
C SER A 103 12.25 -12.41 9.36
N GLY A 104 10.91 -12.53 9.47
CA GLY A 104 10.20 -12.30 10.73
C GLY A 104 10.21 -10.83 11.13
N ALA A 105 10.30 -10.57 12.44
CA ALA A 105 10.45 -9.21 12.95
C ALA A 105 11.75 -8.58 12.43
N LEU A 106 11.64 -7.37 11.90
CA LEU A 106 12.80 -6.62 11.42
C LEU A 106 13.52 -5.93 12.58
N ARG A 107 14.80 -5.66 12.40
CA ARG A 107 15.52 -4.76 13.29
C ARG A 107 14.81 -3.41 13.32
N PRO A 108 14.62 -2.80 14.52
CA PRO A 108 13.86 -1.55 14.65
C PRO A 108 14.40 -0.40 13.80
N ASP A 109 15.73 -0.29 13.65
CA ASP A 109 16.36 0.73 12.81
C ASP A 109 16.04 0.54 11.32
N ILE A 110 16.04 -0.70 10.83
CA ILE A 110 15.65 -1.03 9.45
C ILE A 110 14.17 -0.75 9.22
N ALA A 111 13.30 -1.20 10.13
CA ALA A 111 11.87 -0.95 10.05
C ALA A 111 11.56 0.56 10.03
N ALA A 112 12.22 1.35 10.88
CA ALA A 112 12.07 2.80 10.93
C ALA A 112 12.56 3.48 9.63
N GLN A 113 13.67 3.05 9.04
CA GLN A 113 14.15 3.58 7.75
C GLN A 113 13.17 3.29 6.62
N ILE A 114 12.57 2.11 6.58
CA ILE A 114 11.54 1.76 5.59
C ILE A 114 10.32 2.66 5.78
N ILE A 115 9.83 2.80 7.02
CA ILE A 115 8.62 3.58 7.28
C ILE A 115 8.81 5.08 7.00
N ILE A 116 10.01 5.64 7.21
CA ILE A 116 10.35 7.01 6.83
C ILE A 116 10.15 7.22 5.32
N ARG A 117 10.54 6.25 4.49
CA ARG A 117 10.35 6.32 3.03
C ARG A 117 8.89 6.20 2.64
N VAL A 118 8.15 5.30 3.30
CA VAL A 118 6.70 5.17 3.11
C VAL A 118 5.98 6.47 3.50
N LEU A 119 6.33 7.07 4.64
CA LEU A 119 5.74 8.34 5.09
C LEU A 119 6.07 9.50 4.15
N ALA A 120 7.27 9.54 3.56
CA ALA A 120 7.61 10.53 2.54
C ALA A 120 6.73 10.39 1.29
N ALA A 121 6.46 9.16 0.85
CA ALA A 121 5.54 8.88 -0.25
C ALA A 121 4.10 9.30 0.08
N VAL A 122 3.62 8.94 1.26
CA VAL A 122 2.27 9.27 1.75
C VAL A 122 2.10 10.78 1.89
N GLN A 123 3.09 11.48 2.44
CA GLN A 123 3.10 12.94 2.54
C GLN A 123 2.98 13.60 1.16
N HIS A 124 3.74 13.13 0.18
CA HIS A 124 3.68 13.64 -1.18
C HIS A 124 2.29 13.43 -1.80
N ALA A 125 1.68 12.25 -1.60
CA ALA A 125 0.33 11.96 -2.07
C ALA A 125 -0.71 12.88 -1.43
N HIS A 126 -0.69 13.04 -0.11
CA HIS A 126 -1.61 13.91 0.62
C HIS A 126 -1.50 15.38 0.18
N GLN A 127 -0.28 15.89 -0.07
CA GLN A 127 -0.05 17.24 -0.62
C GLN A 127 -0.64 17.42 -2.03
N ASN A 128 -0.82 16.34 -2.79
CA ASN A 128 -1.47 16.33 -4.10
C ASN A 128 -2.96 15.96 -4.04
N GLY A 129 -3.55 15.91 -2.84
CA GLY A 129 -4.96 15.59 -2.63
C GLY A 129 -5.31 14.11 -2.87
N VAL A 130 -4.32 13.23 -2.81
CA VAL A 130 -4.50 11.78 -3.02
C VAL A 130 -4.39 11.05 -1.70
N ILE A 131 -5.44 10.32 -1.32
CA ILE A 131 -5.47 9.40 -0.18
C ILE A 131 -5.29 8.00 -0.72
N HIS A 132 -4.37 7.22 -0.14
CA HIS A 132 -4.03 5.89 -0.63
C HIS A 132 -5.14 4.86 -0.38
N ARG A 133 -5.67 4.81 0.84
CA ARG A 133 -6.79 3.96 1.29
C ARG A 133 -6.52 2.45 1.38
N ASP A 134 -5.40 1.95 0.87
CA ASP A 134 -5.03 0.53 0.92
C ASP A 134 -3.52 0.34 1.20
N ILE A 135 -3.00 1.07 2.18
CA ILE A 135 -1.61 0.89 2.62
C ILE A 135 -1.49 -0.44 3.35
N LYS A 136 -0.61 -1.28 2.82
CA LYS A 136 -0.30 -2.61 3.34
C LYS A 136 1.05 -3.08 2.81
N PRO A 137 1.70 -4.06 3.43
CA PRO A 137 3.04 -4.50 3.02
C PRO A 137 3.10 -5.08 1.59
N GLN A 138 1.97 -5.56 1.04
CA GLN A 138 1.88 -6.04 -0.33
C GLN A 138 2.02 -4.90 -1.36
N ASN A 139 1.64 -3.68 -0.98
CA ASN A 139 1.70 -2.48 -1.81
C ASN A 139 2.97 -1.64 -1.56
N ILE A 140 3.93 -2.18 -0.83
CA ILE A 140 5.24 -1.56 -0.60
C ILE A 140 6.30 -2.48 -1.20
N LEU A 141 7.02 -1.97 -2.18
CA LEU A 141 8.06 -2.70 -2.90
C LEU A 141 9.43 -2.25 -2.41
N ILE A 142 10.36 -3.19 -2.31
CA ILE A 142 11.77 -2.93 -1.99
C ILE A 142 12.59 -3.53 -3.12
N ASP A 143 13.31 -2.68 -3.86
CA ASP A 143 14.16 -3.13 -4.95
C ASP A 143 15.46 -3.78 -4.44
N LYS A 144 16.29 -4.27 -5.37
CA LYS A 144 17.56 -4.93 -5.04
C LYS A 144 18.59 -3.98 -4.44
N GLU A 145 18.45 -2.70 -4.69
CA GLU A 145 19.29 -1.62 -4.17
C GLU A 145 18.80 -1.11 -2.80
N GLY A 146 17.65 -1.62 -2.31
CA GLY A 146 17.05 -1.22 -1.04
C GLY A 146 16.14 0.01 -1.15
N THR A 147 15.77 0.44 -2.36
CA THR A 147 14.83 1.55 -2.57
C THR A 147 13.42 1.10 -2.23
N VAL A 148 12.74 1.87 -1.38
CA VAL A 148 11.36 1.61 -0.98
C VAL A 148 10.42 2.40 -1.89
N LYS A 149 9.43 1.73 -2.46
CA LYS A 149 8.41 2.33 -3.33
C LYS A 149 7.02 1.87 -2.97
N VAL A 150 6.11 2.83 -2.79
CA VAL A 150 4.68 2.57 -2.55
C VAL A 150 3.95 2.51 -3.88
N SER A 151 3.16 1.47 -4.09
CA SER A 151 2.36 1.23 -5.30
C SER A 151 0.86 1.35 -5.03
N ASP A 152 0.06 1.32 -6.09
CA ASP A 152 -1.41 1.23 -6.06
C ASP A 152 -2.12 2.39 -5.35
N PHE A 153 -1.64 3.62 -5.56
CA PHE A 153 -2.33 4.83 -5.12
C PHE A 153 -3.67 5.02 -5.85
N GLY A 154 -4.71 5.33 -5.11
CA GLY A 154 -5.97 5.82 -5.67
C GLY A 154 -7.01 4.76 -6.04
N ILE A 155 -6.78 3.48 -5.75
CA ILE A 155 -7.85 2.46 -5.87
C ILE A 155 -8.87 2.73 -4.76
N ALA A 156 -9.85 3.59 -5.09
CA ALA A 156 -10.99 3.81 -4.23
C ALA A 156 -11.79 2.50 -4.11
N ARG A 157 -11.55 1.73 -3.07
CA ARG A 157 -12.53 0.77 -2.60
C ARG A 157 -13.75 1.56 -2.13
N VAL A 158 -14.73 1.68 -3.01
CA VAL A 158 -16.07 1.97 -2.55
C VAL A 158 -16.47 0.73 -1.75
N ALA A 159 -16.55 0.87 -0.44
CA ALA A 159 -17.18 -0.08 0.44
C ALA A 159 -18.69 -0.10 0.11
N ASN A 160 -19.08 -0.73 -1.00
CA ASN A 160 -20.45 -1.05 -1.32
C ASN A 160 -20.54 -2.56 -1.50
N ALA A 161 -21.39 -3.12 -0.68
CA ALA A 161 -21.78 -4.48 -0.43
C ALA A 161 -22.25 -5.27 -1.65
N GLN A 162 -21.37 -5.51 -2.64
CA GLN A 162 -21.54 -6.60 -3.62
C GLN A 162 -20.15 -7.12 -3.98
N THR A 163 -19.49 -7.75 -2.99
CA THR A 163 -18.26 -8.50 -3.21
C THR A 163 -18.62 -9.83 -3.88
N THR A 164 -18.16 -10.02 -5.10
CA THR A 164 -18.10 -11.35 -5.71
C THR A 164 -17.07 -12.21 -4.96
N SER A 165 -17.26 -13.53 -4.98
CA SER A 165 -16.46 -14.51 -4.22
C SER A 165 -14.94 -14.47 -4.50
N GLN A 166 -14.47 -13.83 -5.57
CA GLN A 166 -13.05 -13.64 -5.90
C GLN A 166 -12.40 -12.43 -5.18
N ASP A 167 -13.21 -11.48 -4.71
CA ASP A 167 -12.71 -10.34 -3.92
C ASP A 167 -12.38 -10.71 -2.46
N THR A 168 -12.81 -11.90 -2.01
CA THR A 168 -12.73 -12.32 -0.61
C THR A 168 -11.28 -12.44 -0.13
N GLU A 169 -10.36 -12.99 -0.91
CA GLU A 169 -8.94 -13.13 -0.52
C GLU A 169 -8.23 -11.77 -0.46
N THR A 170 -8.53 -10.88 -1.39
CA THR A 170 -7.96 -9.52 -1.42
C THR A 170 -8.51 -8.66 -0.29
N VAL A 171 -9.80 -8.80 0.04
CA VAL A 171 -10.43 -8.17 1.22
C VAL A 171 -9.82 -8.72 2.49
N MET A 172 -9.62 -10.04 2.57
CA MET A 172 -9.04 -10.71 3.72
C MET A 172 -7.64 -10.19 4.04
N GLY A 173 -6.79 -9.99 3.02
CA GLY A 173 -5.44 -9.45 3.22
C GLY A 173 -5.40 -7.99 3.66
N SER A 174 -6.35 -7.17 3.24
CA SER A 174 -6.37 -5.74 3.57
C SER A 174 -6.97 -5.42 4.94
N VAL A 175 -7.90 -6.24 5.44
CA VAL A 175 -8.59 -6.00 6.72
C VAL A 175 -7.64 -5.87 7.91
N TYR A 176 -6.47 -6.52 7.86
CA TYR A 176 -5.44 -6.43 8.90
C TYR A 176 -4.84 -5.03 9.09
N TYR A 177 -5.03 -4.14 8.10
CA TYR A 177 -4.48 -2.78 8.08
C TYR A 177 -5.55 -1.70 8.01
N PHE A 178 -6.84 -2.08 8.08
CA PHE A 178 -7.95 -1.14 8.03
C PHE A 178 -7.96 -0.20 9.22
N SER A 179 -8.18 1.07 8.93
CA SER A 179 -8.50 2.03 10.00
C SER A 179 -9.89 1.75 10.59
N PRO A 180 -10.16 2.18 11.83
CA PRO A 180 -11.49 2.09 12.44
C PRO A 180 -12.59 2.67 11.57
N GLU A 181 -12.36 3.81 10.91
CA GLU A 181 -13.32 4.44 10.00
C GLU A 181 -13.57 3.58 8.75
N GLN A 182 -12.55 2.92 8.19
CA GLN A 182 -12.73 1.96 7.09
C GLN A 182 -13.54 0.75 7.53
N ALA A 183 -13.28 0.23 8.72
CA ALA A 183 -14.01 -0.90 9.29
C ALA A 183 -15.50 -0.58 9.52
N LYS A 184 -15.83 0.69 9.76
CA LYS A 184 -17.22 1.19 9.88
C LYS A 184 -17.88 1.55 8.54
N GLY A 185 -17.13 1.58 7.44
CA GLY A 185 -17.62 2.13 6.17
C GLY A 185 -17.86 3.65 6.22
N ALA A 186 -17.18 4.35 7.12
CA ALA A 186 -17.26 5.80 7.27
C ALA A 186 -16.33 6.53 6.29
N THR A 187 -16.41 7.87 6.27
CA THR A 187 -15.52 8.68 5.43
C THR A 187 -14.06 8.50 5.83
N VAL A 188 -13.23 8.24 4.83
CA VAL A 188 -11.80 8.01 4.93
C VAL A 188 -11.05 9.27 4.54
N ASP A 189 -10.11 9.69 5.38
CA ASP A 189 -9.24 10.85 5.19
C ASP A 189 -7.75 10.46 5.26
N GLU A 190 -6.86 11.44 5.24
CA GLU A 190 -5.41 11.27 5.35
C GLU A 190 -4.99 10.51 6.62
N LYS A 191 -5.73 10.69 7.71
CA LYS A 191 -5.45 10.03 9.00
C LYS A 191 -5.74 8.52 8.98
N SER A 192 -6.57 8.07 8.05
CA SER A 192 -6.77 6.64 7.80
C SER A 192 -5.52 5.98 7.24
N ASP A 193 -4.82 6.66 6.31
CA ASP A 193 -3.53 6.19 5.80
C ASP A 193 -2.48 6.10 6.92
N LEU A 194 -2.44 7.09 7.83
CA LEU A 194 -1.50 7.09 8.94
C LEU A 194 -1.75 5.93 9.92
N TYR A 195 -3.00 5.55 10.14
CA TYR A 195 -3.33 4.35 10.90
C TYR A 195 -2.80 3.09 10.22
N SER A 196 -3.03 2.95 8.91
CA SER A 196 -2.55 1.80 8.13
C SER A 196 -1.02 1.74 8.11
N VAL A 197 -0.32 2.89 7.99
CA VAL A 197 1.14 2.99 8.16
C VAL A 197 1.57 2.50 9.54
N GLY A 198 0.84 2.88 10.59
CA GLY A 198 1.07 2.38 11.96
C GLY A 198 0.94 0.86 12.07
N ALA A 199 -0.07 0.27 11.42
CA ALA A 199 -0.27 -1.18 11.38
C ALA A 199 0.86 -1.91 10.63
N VAL A 200 1.34 -1.35 9.51
CA VAL A 200 2.51 -1.85 8.78
C VAL A 200 3.78 -1.76 9.63
N PHE A 201 3.98 -0.65 10.32
CA PHE A 201 5.13 -0.46 11.19
C PHE A 201 5.12 -1.44 12.35
N TYR A 202 3.95 -1.65 12.97
CA TYR A 202 3.74 -2.67 13.99
C TYR A 202 4.19 -4.06 13.49
N GLU A 203 3.72 -4.47 12.30
CA GLU A 203 4.06 -5.77 11.73
C GLU A 203 5.56 -5.90 11.44
N MET A 204 6.21 -4.87 10.92
CA MET A 204 7.66 -4.88 10.72
C MET A 204 8.43 -5.08 12.03
N LEU A 205 8.02 -4.40 13.11
CA LEU A 205 8.69 -4.46 14.40
C LEU A 205 8.48 -5.77 15.14
N THR A 206 7.32 -6.42 14.94
CA THR A 206 6.90 -7.60 15.73
C THR A 206 6.86 -8.91 14.92
N GLY A 207 6.85 -8.83 13.60
CA GLY A 207 6.58 -9.96 12.70
C GLY A 207 5.11 -10.39 12.67
N GLN A 208 4.22 -9.65 13.34
CA GLN A 208 2.80 -9.97 13.49
C GLN A 208 1.94 -8.74 13.24
N VAL A 209 0.74 -8.95 12.69
CA VAL A 209 -0.26 -7.87 12.57
C VAL A 209 -0.80 -7.48 13.95
N PRO A 210 -1.27 -6.23 14.15
CA PRO A 210 -1.78 -5.77 15.45
C PRO A 210 -2.95 -6.60 15.97
N PHE A 211 -3.80 -7.06 15.05
CA PHE A 211 -5.02 -7.81 15.39
C PHE A 211 -5.21 -9.00 14.45
N THR A 212 -5.55 -10.15 15.04
CA THR A 212 -5.91 -11.38 14.32
C THR A 212 -7.33 -11.80 14.69
N GLY A 213 -7.95 -12.63 13.86
CA GLY A 213 -9.29 -13.15 14.11
C GLY A 213 -9.66 -14.24 13.11
N GLU A 214 -10.68 -15.03 13.44
CA GLU A 214 -11.14 -16.13 12.58
C GLU A 214 -11.87 -15.63 11.32
N THR A 215 -12.43 -14.41 11.38
CA THR A 215 -13.16 -13.81 10.28
C THR A 215 -12.73 -12.37 10.04
N PRO A 216 -12.88 -11.83 8.81
CA PRO A 216 -12.62 -10.41 8.53
C PRO A 216 -13.41 -9.48 9.45
N VAL A 217 -14.64 -9.83 9.79
CA VAL A 217 -15.50 -9.05 10.70
C VAL A 217 -14.89 -9.02 12.11
N ALA A 218 -14.39 -10.16 12.62
CA ALA A 218 -13.75 -10.23 13.93
C ALA A 218 -12.49 -9.33 13.99
N ILE A 219 -11.69 -9.31 12.92
CA ILE A 219 -10.51 -8.45 12.82
C ILE A 219 -10.94 -6.97 12.77
N ALA A 220 -11.92 -6.63 11.94
CA ALA A 220 -12.46 -5.28 11.85
C ALA A 220 -12.98 -4.77 13.20
N MET A 221 -13.68 -5.60 13.96
CA MET A 221 -14.17 -5.26 15.30
C MET A 221 -13.02 -4.97 16.28
N LYS A 222 -11.90 -5.68 16.18
CA LYS A 222 -10.72 -5.39 16.99
C LYS A 222 -10.07 -4.06 16.63
N HIS A 223 -10.00 -3.72 15.34
CA HIS A 223 -9.56 -2.38 14.91
C HIS A 223 -10.44 -1.27 15.51
N LEU A 224 -11.73 -1.52 15.70
CA LEU A 224 -12.66 -0.56 16.28
C LEU A 224 -12.50 -0.38 17.80
N GLN A 225 -12.23 -1.46 18.53
CA GLN A 225 -12.46 -1.51 19.98
C GLN A 225 -11.24 -1.91 20.80
N GLN A 226 -10.37 -2.80 20.26
CA GLN A 226 -9.30 -3.38 21.05
C GLN A 226 -8.03 -2.51 20.96
N PRO A 227 -7.41 -2.11 22.10
CA PRO A 227 -6.10 -1.48 22.07
C PRO A 227 -5.05 -2.50 21.60
N PRO A 228 -4.06 -2.08 20.78
CA PRO A 228 -2.97 -2.97 20.39
C PRO A 228 -2.05 -3.25 21.58
N VAL A 229 -1.43 -4.43 21.58
CA VAL A 229 -0.33 -4.74 22.49
C VAL A 229 0.89 -3.90 22.10
N PRO A 230 1.59 -3.22 23.03
CA PRO A 230 2.81 -2.49 22.67
C PRO A 230 3.84 -3.39 21.96
N PRO A 231 4.43 -2.95 20.85
CA PRO A 231 5.44 -3.73 20.10
C PRO A 231 6.59 -4.25 20.98
N SER A 232 7.06 -3.45 21.94
CA SER A 232 8.16 -3.82 22.86
C SER A 232 7.83 -5.05 23.74
N ARG A 233 6.55 -5.32 24.00
CA ARG A 233 6.14 -6.52 24.72
C ARG A 233 6.28 -7.81 23.90
N ILE A 234 6.34 -7.68 22.58
CA ILE A 234 6.53 -8.81 21.65
C ILE A 234 7.99 -8.89 21.25
N ASN A 235 8.59 -7.76 20.91
CA ASN A 235 10.00 -7.63 20.54
C ASN A 235 10.72 -6.65 21.48
N PRO A 236 11.48 -7.15 22.47
CA PRO A 236 12.18 -6.32 23.44
C PRO A 236 13.25 -5.38 22.86
N ALA A 237 13.62 -5.54 21.57
CA ALA A 237 14.51 -4.63 20.87
C ALA A 237 13.85 -3.31 20.47
N VAL A 238 12.52 -3.23 20.54
CA VAL A 238 11.76 -2.01 20.25
C VAL A 238 11.88 -1.04 21.42
N SER A 239 12.32 0.19 21.13
CA SER A 239 12.47 1.23 22.15
C SER A 239 11.12 1.81 22.60
N PRO A 240 11.04 2.40 23.81
CA PRO A 240 9.86 3.11 24.26
C PRO A 240 9.39 4.22 23.31
N ALA A 241 10.32 4.93 22.67
CA ALA A 241 9.99 5.97 21.70
C ALA A 241 9.31 5.40 20.44
N LEU A 242 9.77 4.25 19.94
CA LEU A 242 9.11 3.57 18.81
C LEU A 242 7.74 2.99 19.19
N ASP A 243 7.60 2.46 20.40
CA ASP A 243 6.29 2.06 20.94
C ASP A 243 5.29 3.23 20.89
N TYR A 244 5.72 4.39 21.39
CA TYR A 244 4.89 5.61 21.37
C TYR A 244 4.43 5.97 19.96
N VAL A 245 5.36 6.00 18.99
CA VAL A 245 5.04 6.34 17.60
C VAL A 245 3.98 5.40 17.03
N VAL A 246 4.17 4.10 17.19
CA VAL A 246 3.23 3.09 16.67
C VAL A 246 1.87 3.19 17.34
N LEU A 247 1.83 3.28 18.68
CA LEU A 247 0.58 3.35 19.44
C LEU A 247 -0.19 4.64 19.15
N HIS A 248 0.52 5.76 18.98
CA HIS A 248 -0.09 7.03 18.59
C HIS A 248 -0.71 6.96 17.19
N ALA A 249 -0.06 6.34 16.22
CA ALA A 249 -0.64 6.11 14.90
C ALA A 249 -1.87 5.20 14.95
N LEU A 250 -1.90 4.21 15.86
CA LEU A 250 -2.98 3.24 16.03
C LEU A 250 -4.12 3.71 16.96
N GLU A 251 -4.14 4.99 17.34
CA GLU A 251 -5.26 5.59 18.07
C GLU A 251 -6.59 5.41 17.31
N LYS A 252 -7.65 5.05 18.04
CA LYS A 252 -8.95 4.71 17.44
C LYS A 252 -9.63 5.91 16.81
N LYS A 253 -9.55 7.07 17.49
CA LYS A 253 -10.15 8.32 17.02
C LYS A 253 -9.15 9.05 16.12
N PRO A 254 -9.51 9.40 14.87
CA PRO A 254 -8.60 10.11 13.96
C PRO A 254 -7.99 11.39 14.56
N ARG A 255 -8.76 12.13 15.35
CA ARG A 255 -8.30 13.37 16.01
C ARG A 255 -7.16 13.15 17.03
N ASN A 256 -7.01 11.93 17.54
CA ASN A 256 -5.96 11.59 18.50
C ASN A 256 -4.70 11.05 17.83
N ARG A 257 -4.72 10.83 16.51
CA ARG A 257 -3.56 10.40 15.71
C ARG A 257 -2.71 11.60 15.32
N TYR A 258 -1.61 11.32 14.64
CA TYR A 258 -0.80 12.37 14.00
C TYR A 258 -1.65 13.28 13.11
N ALA A 259 -1.31 14.58 13.11
CA ALA A 259 -1.99 15.57 12.28
C ALA A 259 -1.67 15.35 10.79
N SER A 260 -0.43 14.95 10.48
CA SER A 260 0.07 14.73 9.12
C SER A 260 1.11 13.62 9.06
N ALA A 261 1.38 13.13 7.84
CA ALA A 261 2.48 12.20 7.59
C ALA A 261 3.86 12.82 7.93
N ALA A 262 4.01 14.13 7.76
CA ALA A 262 5.22 14.87 8.14
C ALA A 262 5.47 14.82 9.64
N ASP A 263 4.43 14.96 10.46
CA ASP A 263 4.56 14.89 11.91
C ASP A 263 4.96 13.49 12.37
N MET A 264 4.32 12.45 11.83
CA MET A 264 4.69 11.07 12.12
C MET A 264 6.13 10.77 11.68
N LEU A 265 6.53 11.22 10.49
CA LEU A 265 7.90 11.04 9.96
C LEU A 265 8.94 11.69 10.88
N ARG A 266 8.67 12.91 11.36
CA ARG A 266 9.55 13.61 12.32
C ARG A 266 9.71 12.79 13.60
N ASP A 267 8.61 12.27 14.15
CA ASP A 267 8.65 11.53 15.40
C ASP A 267 9.33 10.16 15.24
N VAL A 268 9.22 9.49 14.08
CA VAL A 268 10.01 8.28 13.78
C VAL A 268 11.51 8.60 13.79
N ARG A 269 11.95 9.73 13.22
CA ARG A 269 13.35 10.16 13.22
C ARG A 269 13.85 10.45 14.63
N LEU A 270 13.05 11.20 15.41
CA LEU A 270 13.38 11.50 16.80
C LEU A 270 13.47 10.23 17.66
N ALA A 271 12.60 9.25 17.43
CA ALA A 271 12.65 7.96 18.13
C ALA A 271 13.91 7.13 17.83
N LEU A 272 14.52 7.32 16.65
CA LEU A 272 15.83 6.72 16.34
C LEU A 272 16.98 7.44 17.03
N GLU A 273 16.90 8.77 17.14
CA GLU A 273 17.94 9.60 17.78
C GLU A 273 17.85 9.54 19.30
N HIS A 274 16.65 9.42 19.85
CA HIS A 274 16.33 9.44 21.28
C HIS A 274 15.43 8.28 21.69
N PRO A 275 15.93 7.04 21.67
CA PRO A 275 15.12 5.84 21.85
C PRO A 275 14.43 5.73 23.23
N ASP A 276 14.97 6.34 24.25
CA ASP A 276 14.48 6.27 25.63
C ASP A 276 13.55 7.45 26.00
N THR A 277 13.31 8.37 25.07
CA THR A 277 12.46 9.56 25.30
C THR A 277 11.04 9.28 24.78
N ILE A 278 10.02 9.58 25.59
CA ILE A 278 8.60 9.46 25.24
C ILE A 278 8.04 10.88 25.03
#